data_e7bf64dc38eb68745db6e16de89e5101
#
_entry.id   e7bf64dc38eb68745db6e16de89e5101
#
_cell.length_a   1.000
_cell.length_b   1.000
_cell.length_c   1.000
_cell.angle_alpha   90.00
_cell.angle_beta   90.00
_cell.angle_gamma   90.00
#
_symmetry.space_group_name_H-M   'P 1'
#
loop_
_entity.id
_entity.type
_entity.pdbx_description
1 polymer ?
#
loop_
_entity_poly.entity_id
_entity_poly.type
_entity_poly.pdbx_seq_one_letter_code
_entity_poly.pdbx_strand_id
1 'polypeptide(L)' 'MPKYNINDKVTDTTEFIKGTGTITEVTSTPTTGSIRYHVDFKDTNESGWFREEELKVMEV' A
#
# COMPACT_ATOMS: atom_id res chain seq x y z
N MET A 1 -12.75 5.26 7.15
CA MET A 1 -11.38 5.64 7.51
C MET A 1 -10.39 4.69 6.87
N PRO A 2 -9.28 5.20 6.33
CA PRO A 2 -8.26 4.31 5.77
C PRO A 2 -7.66 3.42 6.84
N LYS A 3 -7.36 2.20 6.45
CA LYS A 3 -6.73 1.22 7.34
C LYS A 3 -5.26 1.55 7.58
N TYR A 4 -4.61 2.15 6.58
CA TYR A 4 -3.20 2.49 6.65
C TYR A 4 -3.01 3.99 6.49
N ASN A 5 -1.88 4.48 6.98
CA ASN A 5 -1.55 5.90 6.91
C ASN A 5 -0.28 6.12 6.11
N ILE A 6 -0.07 7.37 5.69
CA ILE A 6 1.16 7.75 5.01
C ILE A 6 2.34 7.44 5.94
N ASN A 7 3.40 6.90 5.37
CA ASN A 7 4.62 6.47 6.05
C ASN A 7 4.51 5.10 6.71
N ASP A 8 3.35 4.45 6.66
CA ASP A 8 3.23 3.09 7.18
C ASP A 8 4.03 2.12 6.31
N LYS A 9 4.59 1.11 6.95
CA LYS A 9 5.31 0.05 6.25
C LYS A 9 4.38 -1.10 5.97
N VAL A 10 4.32 -1.51 4.72
CA VAL A 10 3.42 -2.56 4.26
C VAL A 10 4.14 -3.48 3.29
N THR A 11 3.53 -4.62 3.02
CA THR A 11 4.01 -5.54 2.01
C THR A 11 2.86 -5.98 1.13
N ASP A 12 3.17 -6.42 -0.09
CA ASP A 12 2.19 -6.89 -1.04
C ASP A 12 1.83 -8.34 -0.74
N THR A 13 0.54 -8.63 -0.56
CA THR A 13 0.07 -9.99 -0.27
C THR A 13 0.02 -10.87 -1.51
N THR A 14 0.09 -10.29 -2.71
CA THR A 14 0.02 -11.05 -3.96
C THR A 14 1.37 -11.65 -4.35
N GLU A 15 2.42 -11.29 -3.67
CA GLU A 15 3.77 -11.76 -3.92
C GLU A 15 4.37 -11.34 -5.27
N PHE A 16 3.71 -10.44 -5.98
CA PHE A 16 4.29 -9.88 -7.19
C PHE A 16 5.51 -9.03 -6.87
N ILE A 17 5.39 -8.26 -5.80
CA ILE A 17 6.45 -7.38 -5.36
C ILE A 17 6.80 -7.78 -3.94
N LYS A 18 8.03 -8.21 -3.73
CA LYS A 18 8.47 -8.63 -2.39
C LYS A 18 9.27 -7.51 -1.74
N GLY A 19 9.23 -7.49 -0.41
CA GLY A 19 9.97 -6.52 0.36
C GLY A 19 9.04 -5.55 1.07
N THR A 20 9.64 -4.58 1.73
CA THR A 20 8.90 -3.59 2.51
C THR A 20 8.60 -2.36 1.65
N GLY A 21 7.35 -1.99 1.59
CA GLY A 21 6.92 -0.77 0.94
C GLY A 21 6.56 0.29 1.96
N THR A 22 6.61 1.54 1.53
CA THR A 22 6.20 2.68 2.35
C THR A 22 5.04 3.36 1.65
N ILE A 23 3.97 3.61 2.39
CA ILE A 23 2.82 4.31 1.84
C ILE A 23 3.17 5.78 1.68
N THR A 24 3.09 6.28 0.46
CA THR A 24 3.38 7.68 0.15
C THR A 24 2.14 8.52 -0.06
N GLU A 25 1.03 7.89 -0.46
CA GLU A 25 -0.22 8.60 -0.64
C GLU A 25 -1.39 7.69 -0.32
N VAL A 26 -2.49 8.29 0.08
CA VAL A 26 -3.76 7.60 0.33
C VAL A 26 -4.84 8.37 -0.41
N THR A 27 -5.65 7.66 -1.19
CA THR A 27 -6.77 8.29 -1.90
C THR A 27 -8.01 7.43 -1.75
N SER A 28 -9.16 8.05 -1.86
CA SER A 28 -10.43 7.34 -1.80
C SER A 28 -11.33 7.82 -2.92
N THR A 29 -12.17 6.91 -3.41
CA THR A 29 -13.16 7.23 -4.43
C THR A 29 -14.52 7.37 -3.76
N PRO A 30 -15.09 8.59 -3.70
CA PRO A 30 -16.35 8.81 -2.98
C PRO A 30 -17.53 7.98 -3.50
N THR A 31 -17.57 7.72 -4.78
CA THR A 31 -18.68 7.01 -5.39
C THR A 31 -18.73 5.53 -5.02
N THR A 32 -17.59 4.91 -4.86
CA THR A 32 -17.50 3.48 -4.56
C THR A 32 -17.01 3.20 -3.15
N GLY A 33 -16.48 4.20 -2.47
CA GLY A 33 -15.87 4.02 -1.16
C GLY A 33 -14.54 3.27 -1.20
N SER A 34 -14.00 3.05 -2.38
CA SER A 34 -12.72 2.34 -2.52
C SER A 34 -11.57 3.20 -2.06
N ILE A 35 -10.67 2.61 -1.30
CA ILE A 35 -9.47 3.29 -0.82
C ILE A 35 -8.27 2.66 -1.50
N ARG A 36 -7.38 3.50 -2.00
CA ARG A 36 -6.16 3.05 -2.65
C ARG A 36 -4.96 3.72 -2.02
N TYR A 37 -3.87 3.00 -2.04
CA TYR A 37 -2.62 3.43 -1.43
C TYR A 37 -1.51 3.42 -2.47
N HIS A 38 -0.76 4.50 -2.53
CA HIS A 38 0.45 4.53 -3.34
C HIS A 38 1.61 4.05 -2.48
N VAL A 39 2.26 2.99 -2.91
CA VAL A 39 3.32 2.34 -2.14
C VAL A 39 4.60 2.35 -2.95
N ASP A 40 5.68 2.71 -2.30
CA ASP A 40 7.01 2.73 -2.88
C ASP A 40 7.84 1.60 -2.27
N PHE A 41 8.23 0.64 -3.11
CA PHE A 41 9.05 -0.50 -2.69
C PHE A 41 10.50 -0.21 -3.05
N LYS A 42 11.28 0.20 -2.08
CA LYS A 42 12.66 0.60 -2.31
C LYS A 42 13.57 -0.55 -2.72
N ASP A 43 13.31 -1.73 -2.18
CA ASP A 43 14.15 -2.90 -2.46
C ASP A 43 14.11 -3.31 -3.92
N THR A 44 12.96 -3.13 -4.57
CA THR A 44 12.78 -3.50 -5.97
C THR A 44 12.73 -2.28 -6.87
N ASN A 45 12.78 -1.08 -6.29
CA ASN A 45 12.67 0.18 -7.02
C ASN A 45 11.37 0.28 -7.81
N GLU A 46 10.30 -0.30 -7.27
CA GLU A 46 9.00 -0.27 -7.88
C GLU A 46 8.03 0.53 -7.04
N SER A 47 6.98 1.04 -7.68
CA SER A 47 5.92 1.76 -6.99
C SER A 47 4.62 1.59 -7.76
N GLY A 48 3.52 1.81 -7.08
CA GLY A 48 2.22 1.71 -7.73
C GLY A 48 1.08 1.88 -6.75
N TRP A 49 -0.14 1.86 -7.28
CA TRP A 49 -1.35 1.97 -6.49
C TRP A 49 -1.88 0.58 -6.16
N PHE A 50 -2.19 0.37 -4.91
CA PHE A 50 -2.68 -0.91 -4.41
C PHE A 50 -3.99 -0.71 -3.66
N ARG A 51 -4.83 -1.72 -3.69
CA ARG A 51 -6.04 -1.75 -2.89
C ARG A 51 -5.69 -2.13 -1.47
N GLU A 52 -6.57 -1.75 -0.54
CA GLU A 52 -6.36 -2.06 0.87
C GLU A 52 -6.18 -3.56 1.10
N GLU A 53 -6.94 -4.37 0.41
CA GLU A 53 -6.90 -5.83 0.53
C GLU A 53 -5.65 -6.47 -0.05
N GLU A 54 -4.94 -5.74 -0.90
CA GLU A 54 -3.71 -6.22 -1.51
C GLU A 54 -2.47 -5.97 -0.65
N LEU A 55 -2.65 -5.24 0.43
CA LEU A 55 -1.55 -4.86 1.31
C LEU A 55 -1.70 -5.52 2.68
N LYS A 56 -0.58 -5.69 3.33
CA LYS A 56 -0.51 -6.24 4.67
C LYS A 56 0.47 -5.41 5.48
N VAL A 57 0.13 -5.16 6.74
CA VAL A 57 1.03 -4.43 7.64
C VAL A 57 2.30 -5.25 7.84
N MET A 58 3.44 -4.58 7.70
CA MET A 58 4.72 -5.19 7.98
C MET A 58 4.96 -5.13 9.49
N GLU A 59 4.88 -6.26 10.14
CA GLU A 59 5.16 -6.35 11.57
C GLU A 59 6.62 -6.69 11.80
N VAL A 60 7.16 -6.07 12.81
CA VAL A 60 8.54 -6.30 13.18
C VAL A 60 8.64 -7.39 14.23
#